data_663302244362425558abfba3556dc429
#
_entry.id   663302244362425558abfba3556dc429
#
_cell.length_a   1.000
_cell.length_b   1.000
_cell.length_c   1.000
_cell.angle_alpha   90.00
_cell.angle_beta   90.00
_cell.angle_gamma   90.00
#
_symmetry.space_group_name_H-M   'P 1'
#
loop_
_entity.id
_entity.type
_entity.pdbx_description
1 polymer ?
#
loop_
_entity_poly.entity_id
_entity_poly.type
_entity_poly.pdbx_seq_one_letter_code
_entity_poly.pdbx_strand_id
1 'polypeptide(L)'
;MFAERTQMSPISRWRLTRNHHAFELAEGQHWPVKSPAAVAGLVALGLLTVALWSPFSNASGGCRTLPLVFKPGATVETSMTVAQDRACSLYVSPGPAIISSLAINAAPSGGVVSARGRTGVIYRAPLGFNGDDVFAFTLAGKVKEDVAIMTVRVLINVK
;
A
#
# COMPACT_ATOMS: atom_id res chain seq x y z
N MET A 1 -46.03 -13.55 -37.57
CA MET A 1 -45.67 -12.19 -37.96
C MET A 1 -45.76 -11.30 -36.73
N PHE A 2 -44.68 -11.16 -35.97
CA PHE A 2 -44.51 -10.08 -35.00
C PHE A 2 -43.05 -9.65 -35.09
N ALA A 3 -42.85 -8.43 -35.59
CA ALA A 3 -41.57 -7.80 -35.68
C ALA A 3 -41.28 -7.09 -34.34
N GLU A 4 -40.29 -7.54 -33.66
CA GLU A 4 -39.79 -6.88 -32.41
C GLU A 4 -38.73 -5.87 -32.82
N ARG A 5 -39.05 -4.65 -32.59
CA ARG A 5 -38.29 -3.45 -32.95
C ARG A 5 -37.26 -3.19 -31.83
N THR A 6 -36.00 -3.50 -32.09
CA THR A 6 -34.86 -3.18 -31.22
C THR A 6 -34.68 -1.67 -31.13
N GLN A 7 -34.96 -1.09 -30.00
CA GLN A 7 -34.71 0.32 -29.68
C GLN A 7 -33.25 0.51 -29.28
N MET A 8 -32.50 1.15 -30.16
CA MET A 8 -31.15 1.66 -29.89
C MET A 8 -31.25 2.87 -28.94
N SER A 9 -30.65 2.78 -27.78
CA SER A 9 -30.43 3.91 -26.85
C SER A 9 -29.37 4.86 -27.40
N PRO A 10 -29.57 6.18 -27.31
CA PRO A 10 -28.59 7.16 -27.76
C PRO A 10 -27.42 7.25 -26.81
N ILE A 11 -26.22 7.13 -27.38
CA ILE A 11 -24.93 7.37 -26.77
C ILE A 11 -24.87 8.83 -26.29
N SER A 12 -24.84 9.05 -24.98
CA SER A 12 -24.61 10.35 -24.37
C SER A 12 -23.20 10.82 -24.65
N ARG A 13 -23.10 11.84 -25.51
CA ARG A 13 -21.88 12.60 -25.81
C ARG A 13 -21.38 13.30 -24.53
N TRP A 14 -20.33 12.81 -23.93
CA TRP A 14 -19.58 13.56 -22.92
C TRP A 14 -18.80 14.69 -23.59
N ARG A 15 -19.29 15.90 -23.38
CA ARG A 15 -18.64 17.13 -23.83
C ARG A 15 -17.48 17.41 -22.85
N LEU A 16 -16.26 17.21 -23.32
CA LEU A 16 -15.03 17.64 -22.65
C LEU A 16 -15.01 19.18 -22.62
N THR A 17 -15.36 19.76 -21.48
CA THR A 17 -15.06 21.16 -21.19
C THR A 17 -13.61 21.28 -20.77
N ARG A 18 -12.79 21.78 -21.66
CA ARG A 18 -11.39 22.11 -21.45
C ARG A 18 -11.34 23.44 -20.68
N ASN A 19 -11.18 23.39 -19.34
CA ASN A 19 -10.87 24.55 -18.55
C ASN A 19 -9.40 24.93 -18.75
N HIS A 20 -9.17 25.91 -19.59
CA HIS A 20 -7.91 26.65 -19.65
C HIS A 20 -7.91 27.65 -18.47
N HIS A 21 -7.39 27.27 -17.32
CA HIS A 21 -6.96 28.25 -16.34
C HIS A 21 -5.58 28.74 -16.77
N ALA A 22 -5.58 29.97 -17.29
CA ALA A 22 -4.40 30.75 -17.53
C ALA A 22 -3.64 30.91 -16.20
N PHE A 23 -2.40 30.44 -16.19
CA PHE A 23 -1.45 30.66 -15.12
C PHE A 23 -0.90 32.08 -15.31
N GLU A 24 -1.48 33.03 -14.57
CA GLU A 24 -1.02 34.40 -14.53
C GLU A 24 0.22 34.47 -13.65
N LEU A 25 1.35 34.75 -14.29
CA LEU A 25 2.62 35.01 -13.63
C LEU A 25 2.53 36.35 -12.90
N ALA A 26 2.34 36.32 -11.60
CA ALA A 26 2.47 37.50 -10.77
C ALA A 26 3.96 37.88 -10.66
N GLU A 27 4.32 38.92 -11.39
CA GLU A 27 5.59 39.61 -11.35
C GLU A 27 5.81 40.34 -10.02
N GLY A 28 7.01 40.15 -9.47
CA GLY A 28 7.74 41.22 -8.81
C GLY A 28 7.25 41.70 -7.43
N GLN A 29 7.59 41.02 -6.36
CA GLN A 29 7.72 41.71 -5.08
C GLN A 29 9.20 41.86 -4.71
N HIS A 30 9.73 43.04 -5.05
CA HIS A 30 11.00 43.55 -4.57
C HIS A 30 10.90 43.82 -3.06
N TRP A 31 11.59 43.06 -2.25
CA TRP A 31 11.82 43.37 -0.86
C TRP A 31 13.05 44.25 -0.74
N PRO A 32 12.94 45.46 -0.13
CA PRO A 32 14.12 46.30 0.11
C PRO A 32 14.94 45.72 1.25
N VAL A 33 16.12 45.21 0.92
CA VAL A 33 17.15 44.86 1.90
C VAL A 33 17.71 46.12 2.47
N LYS A 34 17.23 46.55 3.65
CA LYS A 34 17.89 47.60 4.46
C LYS A 34 19.00 46.92 5.26
N SER A 35 20.23 47.21 4.89
CA SER A 35 21.41 46.94 5.69
C SER A 35 21.44 47.89 6.89
N PRO A 36 21.62 47.45 8.12
CA PRO A 36 22.23 48.26 9.15
C PRO A 36 23.69 47.88 9.34
N ALA A 37 24.50 48.89 9.30
CA ALA A 37 25.92 48.88 9.57
C ALA A 37 26.24 48.44 11.00
N ALA A 38 27.35 47.76 11.10
CA ALA A 38 28.33 47.65 12.17
C ALA A 38 27.93 48.08 13.60
N VAL A 39 27.89 47.08 14.49
CA VAL A 39 28.36 47.25 15.87
C VAL A 39 29.22 46.05 16.24
N ALA A 40 30.50 46.29 16.41
CA ALA A 40 31.43 45.37 17.03
C ALA A 40 31.08 45.18 18.50
N GLY A 41 30.91 43.94 18.92
CA GLY A 41 30.72 43.55 20.30
C GLY A 41 31.17 42.13 20.52
N LEU A 42 32.43 41.98 20.92
CA LEU A 42 33.00 40.72 21.43
C LEU A 42 32.28 40.34 22.71
N VAL A 43 31.50 39.26 22.67
CA VAL A 43 31.20 38.45 23.86
C VAL A 43 31.30 36.99 23.43
N ALA A 44 32.43 36.41 23.78
CA ALA A 44 32.62 34.95 23.75
C ALA A 44 31.79 34.33 24.87
N LEU A 45 30.65 33.74 24.53
CA LEU A 45 29.99 32.79 25.39
C LEU A 45 29.79 31.51 24.59
N GLY A 46 30.58 30.51 24.95
CA GLY A 46 30.47 29.17 24.42
C GLY A 46 29.10 28.60 24.76
N LEU A 47 28.22 28.54 23.78
CA LEU A 47 27.05 27.69 23.83
C LEU A 47 27.45 26.32 23.25
N LEU A 48 27.68 25.37 24.16
CA LEU A 48 27.68 23.95 23.85
C LEU A 48 26.32 23.63 23.19
N THR A 49 26.27 23.64 21.89
CA THR A 49 25.17 23.02 21.15
C THR A 49 25.35 21.52 21.27
N VAL A 50 24.76 20.96 22.32
CA VAL A 50 24.50 19.51 22.36
C VAL A 50 23.56 19.23 21.20
N ALA A 51 24.12 18.86 20.06
CA ALA A 51 23.39 18.27 18.99
C ALA A 51 22.77 16.98 19.54
N LEU A 52 21.49 17.05 19.89
CA LEU A 52 20.65 15.87 20.11
C LEU A 52 20.63 15.11 18.79
N TRP A 53 21.62 14.28 18.60
CA TRP A 53 21.56 13.22 17.63
C TRP A 53 20.46 12.29 18.10
N SER A 54 19.23 12.59 17.71
CA SER A 54 18.19 11.58 17.75
C SER A 54 18.68 10.44 16.86
N PRO A 55 18.94 9.26 17.40
CA PRO A 55 19.15 8.12 16.53
C PRO A 55 17.84 8.02 15.73
N PHE A 56 17.91 8.29 14.44
CA PHE A 56 16.87 7.83 13.51
C PHE A 56 16.87 6.32 13.68
N SER A 57 16.01 5.86 14.56
CA SER A 57 15.66 4.44 14.63
C SER A 57 15.04 4.14 13.27
N ASN A 58 15.86 3.63 12.37
CA ASN A 58 15.39 2.93 11.20
C ASN A 58 14.61 1.74 11.73
N ALA A 59 13.35 1.97 12.07
CA ALA A 59 12.40 0.93 12.36
C ALA A 59 12.11 0.18 11.05
N SER A 60 13.11 -0.59 10.61
CA SER A 60 12.99 -1.57 9.53
C SER A 60 12.08 -2.75 9.94
N GLY A 61 11.30 -2.57 11.01
CA GLY A 61 10.50 -3.60 11.64
C GLY A 61 9.02 -3.58 11.32
N GLY A 62 8.57 -2.76 10.37
CA GLY A 62 7.14 -2.58 10.13
C GLY A 62 6.42 -3.77 9.48
N CYS A 63 7.13 -4.74 8.92
CA CYS A 63 6.54 -5.87 8.21
C CYS A 63 7.43 -7.11 8.32
N ARG A 64 6.90 -8.18 8.87
CA ARG A 64 7.57 -9.50 8.92
C ARG A 64 6.60 -10.57 8.45
N THR A 65 7.02 -11.36 7.46
CA THR A 65 6.29 -12.50 6.92
C THR A 65 7.20 -13.70 6.78
N LEU A 66 6.60 -14.90 6.78
CA LEU A 66 7.31 -16.12 6.45
C LEU A 66 7.17 -16.43 4.95
N PRO A 67 8.22 -16.96 4.31
CA PRO A 67 8.12 -17.37 2.91
C PRO A 67 7.13 -18.51 2.74
N LEU A 68 6.28 -18.41 1.73
CA LEU A 68 5.32 -19.45 1.37
C LEU A 68 5.61 -20.00 -0.03
N VAL A 69 5.39 -21.30 -0.19
CA VAL A 69 5.45 -21.97 -1.48
C VAL A 69 4.08 -22.58 -1.77
N PHE A 70 3.63 -22.50 -3.00
CA PHE A 70 2.38 -23.09 -3.43
C PHE A 70 2.42 -24.61 -3.23
N LYS A 71 1.44 -25.12 -2.49
CA LYS A 71 1.25 -26.56 -2.21
C LYS A 71 -0.13 -27.00 -2.69
N PRO A 72 -0.21 -27.79 -3.77
CA PRO A 72 -1.46 -28.29 -4.30
C PRO A 72 -2.32 -29.00 -3.25
N GLY A 73 -3.60 -28.66 -3.18
CA GLY A 73 -4.56 -29.28 -2.26
C GLY A 73 -4.41 -28.92 -0.79
N ALA A 74 -3.45 -28.08 -0.43
CA ALA A 74 -3.17 -27.77 0.97
C ALA A 74 -3.95 -26.55 1.48
N THR A 75 -4.33 -26.61 2.77
CA THR A 75 -4.63 -25.42 3.57
C THR A 75 -3.44 -25.14 4.48
N VAL A 76 -2.88 -23.95 4.37
CA VAL A 76 -1.67 -23.53 5.09
C VAL A 76 -2.00 -22.37 6.00
N GLU A 77 -1.50 -22.39 7.22
CA GLU A 77 -1.53 -21.25 8.13
C GLU A 77 -0.16 -20.59 8.22
N THR A 78 -0.14 -19.26 8.22
CA THR A 78 1.07 -18.46 8.35
C THR A 78 0.82 -17.25 9.23
N SER A 79 1.89 -16.59 9.67
CA SER A 79 1.79 -15.40 10.49
C SER A 79 2.45 -14.19 9.82
N MET A 80 1.93 -13.01 10.16
CA MET A 80 2.43 -11.71 9.71
C MET A 80 2.47 -10.74 10.90
N THR A 81 3.57 -10.01 11.06
CA THR A 81 3.64 -8.89 12.00
C THR A 81 3.69 -7.59 11.23
N VAL A 82 2.83 -6.64 11.59
CA VAL A 82 2.67 -5.37 10.88
C VAL A 82 2.65 -4.22 11.88
N ALA A 83 3.38 -3.13 11.60
CA ALA A 83 3.25 -1.92 12.39
C ALA A 83 1.98 -1.16 12.00
N GLN A 84 1.44 -0.38 12.96
CA GLN A 84 0.29 0.50 12.71
C GLN A 84 0.57 1.45 11.54
N ASP A 85 -0.46 1.81 10.79
CA ASP A 85 -0.39 2.66 9.58
C ASP A 85 0.60 2.17 8.51
N ARG A 86 0.95 0.89 8.54
CA ARG A 86 1.86 0.30 7.56
C ARG A 86 1.17 -0.76 6.72
N ALA A 87 1.71 -0.94 5.52
CA ALA A 87 1.34 -2.03 4.63
C ALA A 87 2.39 -3.13 4.68
N CYS A 88 1.93 -4.37 4.65
CA CYS A 88 2.77 -5.55 4.62
C CYS A 88 2.35 -6.47 3.48
N SER A 89 3.31 -6.90 2.67
CA SER A 89 3.06 -7.78 1.52
C SER A 89 3.46 -9.20 1.85
N LEU A 90 2.59 -10.13 1.49
CA LEU A 90 2.87 -11.58 1.55
C LEU A 90 2.84 -12.14 0.14
N TYR A 91 3.86 -12.90 -0.21
CA TYR A 91 3.98 -13.56 -1.50
C TYR A 91 4.05 -15.07 -1.35
N VAL A 92 3.40 -15.76 -2.28
CA VAL A 92 3.50 -17.20 -2.44
C VAL A 92 4.33 -17.49 -3.67
N SER A 93 5.46 -18.16 -3.49
CA SER A 93 6.25 -18.67 -4.60
C SER A 93 5.46 -19.75 -5.34
N PRO A 94 5.25 -19.65 -6.64
CA PRO A 94 4.48 -20.62 -7.39
C PRO A 94 5.17 -21.98 -7.50
N GLY A 95 6.50 -22.05 -7.34
CA GLY A 95 7.27 -23.27 -7.62
C GLY A 95 7.07 -23.70 -9.07
N PRO A 96 6.74 -25.00 -9.31
CA PRO A 96 6.45 -25.50 -10.66
C PRO A 96 5.02 -25.20 -11.14
N ALA A 97 4.20 -24.54 -10.33
CA ALA A 97 2.81 -24.25 -10.66
C ALA A 97 2.66 -22.96 -11.48
N ILE A 98 1.68 -22.94 -12.36
CA ILE A 98 1.22 -21.75 -13.06
C ILE A 98 -0.03 -21.25 -12.34
N ILE A 99 0.10 -20.17 -11.56
CA ILE A 99 -1.02 -19.58 -10.83
C ILE A 99 -1.87 -18.73 -11.78
N SER A 100 -3.15 -19.07 -11.86
CA SER A 100 -4.13 -18.40 -12.72
C SER A 100 -4.90 -17.31 -11.98
N SER A 101 -5.24 -17.52 -10.70
CA SER A 101 -6.03 -16.56 -9.93
C SER A 101 -5.69 -16.58 -8.43
N LEU A 102 -6.02 -15.48 -7.78
CA LEU A 102 -6.02 -15.30 -6.33
C LEU A 102 -7.35 -14.66 -5.94
N ALA A 103 -8.01 -15.25 -4.96
CA ALA A 103 -9.26 -14.74 -4.41
C ALA A 103 -9.16 -14.59 -2.88
N ILE A 104 -9.61 -13.48 -2.35
CA ILE A 104 -9.71 -13.25 -0.89
C ILE A 104 -11.06 -13.84 -0.44
N ASN A 105 -11.00 -14.87 0.41
CA ASN A 105 -12.17 -15.63 0.87
C ASN A 105 -12.74 -15.08 2.18
N ALA A 106 -11.87 -14.57 3.05
CA ALA A 106 -12.26 -13.94 4.30
C ALA A 106 -11.48 -12.64 4.44
N ALA A 107 -12.20 -11.54 4.59
CA ALA A 107 -11.60 -10.24 4.86
C ALA A 107 -11.20 -10.11 6.33
N PRO A 108 -10.16 -9.33 6.66
CA PRO A 108 -9.80 -9.02 8.03
C PRO A 108 -10.84 -8.12 8.69
N SER A 109 -10.90 -8.13 10.01
CA SER A 109 -11.85 -7.34 10.79
C SER A 109 -11.34 -5.94 11.13
N GLY A 110 -10.03 -5.80 11.32
CA GLY A 110 -9.40 -4.56 11.76
C GLY A 110 -8.69 -3.80 10.63
N GLY A 111 -8.13 -4.50 9.66
CA GLY A 111 -7.38 -3.91 8.56
C GLY A 111 -8.05 -4.06 7.20
N VAL A 112 -7.29 -3.78 6.16
CA VAL A 112 -7.72 -3.96 4.77
C VAL A 112 -6.73 -4.85 4.04
N VAL A 113 -7.24 -5.86 3.31
CA VAL A 113 -6.44 -6.71 2.45
C VAL A 113 -6.82 -6.54 0.98
N SER A 114 -5.84 -6.55 0.11
CA SER A 114 -6.03 -6.51 -1.34
C SER A 114 -5.09 -7.47 -2.06
N ALA A 115 -5.49 -7.95 -3.22
CA ALA A 115 -4.65 -8.78 -4.07
C ALA A 115 -3.55 -7.94 -4.72
N ARG A 116 -2.35 -8.52 -4.81
CA ARG A 116 -1.21 -7.97 -5.55
C ARG A 116 -0.77 -8.97 -6.61
N GLY A 117 -1.31 -8.81 -7.78
CA GLY A 117 -1.14 -9.80 -8.85
C GLY A 117 -1.83 -11.12 -8.51
N ARG A 118 -1.27 -12.22 -9.02
CA ARG A 118 -1.84 -13.57 -8.86
C ARG A 118 -1.23 -14.40 -7.74
N THR A 119 -0.16 -13.90 -7.12
CA THR A 119 0.62 -14.66 -6.13
C THR A 119 0.89 -13.91 -4.85
N GLY A 120 0.34 -12.71 -4.70
CA GLY A 120 0.59 -11.90 -3.52
C GLY A 120 -0.64 -11.18 -3.02
N VAL A 121 -0.59 -10.82 -1.75
CA VAL A 121 -1.58 -9.96 -1.07
C VAL A 121 -0.86 -8.85 -0.32
N ILE A 122 -1.54 -7.72 -0.13
CA ILE A 122 -1.09 -6.62 0.71
C ILE A 122 -2.12 -6.43 1.80
N TYR A 123 -1.69 -6.49 3.04
CA TYR A 123 -2.48 -6.09 4.20
C TYR A 123 -2.02 -4.72 4.67
N ARG A 124 -2.96 -3.84 5.00
CA ARG A 124 -2.71 -2.53 5.62
C ARG A 124 -3.41 -2.46 6.97
N ALA A 125 -2.62 -2.21 8.00
CA ALA A 125 -3.13 -1.90 9.33
C ALA A 125 -3.51 -0.42 9.39
N PRO A 126 -4.72 -0.05 9.87
CA PRO A 126 -5.08 1.34 10.05
C PRO A 126 -4.35 1.96 11.24
N LEU A 127 -4.28 3.28 11.25
CA LEU A 127 -3.73 4.03 12.37
C LEU A 127 -4.59 3.79 13.64
N GLY A 128 -3.93 3.53 14.76
CA GLY A 128 -4.59 3.30 16.04
C GLY A 128 -5.09 1.87 16.25
N PHE A 129 -5.05 1.01 15.23
CA PHE A 129 -5.36 -0.41 15.43
C PHE A 129 -4.15 -1.15 16.00
N ASN A 130 -4.35 -1.88 17.09
CA ASN A 130 -3.35 -2.72 17.73
C ASN A 130 -4.04 -4.02 18.15
N GLY A 131 -3.37 -5.14 17.98
CA GLY A 131 -3.88 -6.46 18.31
C GLY A 131 -3.87 -7.43 17.15
N ASP A 132 -4.69 -8.47 17.26
CA ASP A 132 -4.71 -9.57 16.32
C ASP A 132 -5.81 -9.39 15.27
N ASP A 133 -5.51 -9.81 14.05
CA ASP A 133 -6.44 -9.84 12.93
C ASP A 133 -6.21 -11.12 12.12
N VAL A 134 -7.14 -11.47 11.25
CA VAL A 134 -7.03 -12.67 10.43
C VAL A 134 -7.73 -12.48 9.09
N PHE A 135 -7.10 -12.97 8.03
CA PHE A 135 -7.75 -13.10 6.73
C PHE A 135 -7.39 -14.41 6.06
N ALA A 136 -8.12 -14.77 5.01
CA ALA A 136 -7.83 -15.95 4.21
C ALA A 136 -7.96 -15.64 2.73
N PHE A 137 -7.12 -16.30 1.93
CA PHE A 137 -7.17 -16.24 0.48
C PHE A 137 -6.87 -17.61 -0.14
N THR A 138 -7.33 -17.79 -1.37
CA THR A 138 -7.15 -19.00 -2.15
C THR A 138 -6.40 -18.68 -3.44
N LEU A 139 -5.43 -19.50 -3.76
CA LEU A 139 -4.72 -19.51 -5.02
C LEU A 139 -5.23 -20.70 -5.86
N ALA A 140 -5.58 -20.44 -7.10
CA ALA A 140 -5.87 -21.50 -8.06
C ALA A 140 -4.85 -21.46 -9.20
N GLY A 141 -4.46 -22.62 -9.69
CA GLY A 141 -3.48 -22.74 -10.75
C GLY A 141 -3.43 -24.17 -11.31
N LYS A 142 -2.36 -24.45 -12.04
CA LYS A 142 -2.08 -25.79 -12.60
C LYS A 142 -0.67 -26.21 -12.25
N VAL A 143 -0.52 -27.49 -11.93
CA VAL A 143 0.77 -28.17 -11.84
C VAL A 143 0.77 -29.23 -12.94
N LYS A 144 1.60 -29.04 -13.95
CA LYS A 144 1.49 -29.74 -15.23
C LYS A 144 0.08 -29.48 -15.80
N GLU A 145 -0.73 -30.52 -16.02
CA GLU A 145 -2.10 -30.42 -16.55
C GLU A 145 -3.18 -30.40 -15.46
N ASP A 146 -2.81 -30.72 -14.21
CA ASP A 146 -3.78 -30.88 -13.12
C ASP A 146 -4.13 -29.54 -12.50
N VAL A 147 -5.41 -29.26 -12.31
CA VAL A 147 -5.91 -28.11 -11.58
C VAL A 147 -5.59 -28.28 -10.10
N ALA A 148 -5.03 -27.25 -9.51
CA ALA A 148 -4.61 -27.27 -8.11
C ALA A 148 -5.06 -25.98 -7.40
N ILE A 149 -5.48 -26.16 -6.16
CA ILE A 149 -5.94 -25.07 -5.29
C ILE A 149 -5.12 -25.12 -3.99
N MET A 150 -4.76 -23.94 -3.45
CA MET A 150 -4.16 -23.80 -2.13
C MET A 150 -4.90 -22.70 -1.38
N THR A 151 -5.31 -22.98 -0.14
CA THR A 151 -5.88 -21.97 0.75
C THR A 151 -4.85 -21.56 1.79
N VAL A 152 -4.75 -20.26 2.03
CA VAL A 152 -3.84 -19.67 3.03
C VAL A 152 -4.65 -18.91 4.04
N ARG A 153 -4.48 -19.23 5.32
CA ARG A 153 -4.97 -18.46 6.47
C ARG A 153 -3.81 -17.67 7.05
N VAL A 154 -3.99 -16.38 7.19
CA VAL A 154 -2.93 -15.48 7.69
C VAL A 154 -3.35 -14.92 9.04
N LEU A 155 -2.57 -15.21 10.07
CA LEU A 155 -2.70 -14.63 11.39
C LEU A 155 -1.84 -13.37 11.45
N ILE A 156 -2.42 -12.26 11.83
CA ILE A 156 -1.75 -10.95 11.84
C ILE A 156 -1.64 -10.47 13.28
N ASN A 157 -0.47 -9.96 13.63
CA ASN A 157 -0.26 -9.23 14.87
C ASN A 157 0.19 -7.80 14.54
N VAL A 158 -0.67 -6.82 14.85
CA VAL A 158 -0.41 -5.39 14.64
C VAL A 158 0.15 -4.79 15.91
N LYS A 159 1.27 -4.06 15.80
CA LYS A 159 2.01 -3.46 16.94
C LYS A 159 2.25 -1.97 16.73
#